data_6e0b573d0bff3ae476ac4331c87d0459
#
_entry.id   6e0b573d0bff3ae476ac4331c87d0459
#
_cell.length_a   1.000
_cell.length_b   1.000
_cell.length_c   1.000
_cell.angle_alpha   90.00
_cell.angle_beta   90.00
_cell.angle_gamma   90.00
#
_symmetry.space_group_name_H-M   'P 1'
#
loop_
_entity.id
_entity.type
_entity.pdbx_description
1 polymer ?
#
loop_
_entity_poly.entity_id
_entity_poly.type
_entity_poly.pdbx_seq_one_letter_code
_entity_poly.pdbx_strand_id
1 'polypeptide(L)'
;MPLAYMNNYRDMDSLFEEVFRKLISPDFGKNLGGELPLFIQPIPNQGQTELNSQAQRLVNRLAKKGKTAMTIDLYELCITLLNEEGVLETMLEEEQNLEQEDIVSTIDSILDIKTVVIPRISEMISEQNPDYAFITGVGRVYPFIRSHGILNNLDE
;
A
#
# COMPACT_ATOMS: atom_id res chain seq x y z
N MET A 1 16.65 9.12 -8.10
CA MET A 1 16.08 10.45 -7.87
C MET A 1 16.85 11.15 -6.80
N PRO A 2 17.37 12.33 -7.09
CA PRO A 2 18.21 13.03 -6.15
C PRO A 2 17.43 13.52 -4.93
N LEU A 3 18.12 13.62 -3.81
CA LEU A 3 17.70 14.16 -2.52
C LEU A 3 16.90 15.48 -2.55
N ALA A 4 16.89 16.18 -3.67
CA ALA A 4 16.16 17.45 -3.84
C ALA A 4 14.62 17.30 -3.71
N TYR A 5 14.09 16.11 -3.94
CA TYR A 5 12.65 15.87 -3.77
C TYR A 5 12.21 15.76 -2.30
N MET A 6 13.12 15.38 -1.40
CA MET A 6 12.82 15.26 0.02
C MET A 6 12.76 16.60 0.76
N ASN A 7 13.36 17.65 0.18
CA ASN A 7 13.48 18.96 0.84
C ASN A 7 12.32 19.93 0.56
N ASN A 8 11.41 19.59 -0.37
CA ASN A 8 10.32 20.49 -0.76
C ASN A 8 9.02 20.30 0.03
N TYR A 9 8.87 19.18 0.73
CA TYR A 9 7.66 18.92 1.51
C TYR A 9 7.95 19.19 2.99
N ARG A 10 7.52 20.35 3.45
CA ARG A 10 7.69 20.77 4.85
C ARG A 10 6.74 20.07 5.80
N ASP A 11 5.60 19.59 5.29
CA ASP A 11 4.56 18.92 6.05
C ASP A 11 3.73 17.98 5.17
N MET A 12 2.97 17.11 5.80
CA MET A 12 2.12 16.13 5.12
C MET A 12 0.93 16.79 4.39
N ASP A 13 0.43 17.91 4.90
CA ASP A 13 -0.69 18.62 4.27
C ASP A 13 -0.28 19.15 2.90
N SER A 14 0.90 19.75 2.79
CA SER A 14 1.44 20.24 1.51
C SER A 14 1.69 19.11 0.52
N LEU A 15 2.23 17.99 0.99
CA LEU A 15 2.48 16.82 0.18
C LEU A 15 1.17 16.26 -0.42
N PHE A 16 0.16 16.05 0.41
CA PHE A 16 -1.13 15.53 -0.05
C PHE A 16 -1.93 16.52 -0.88
N GLU A 17 -1.75 17.81 -0.67
CA GLU A 17 -2.31 18.83 -1.56
C GLU A 17 -1.74 18.70 -2.97
N GLU A 18 -0.44 18.49 -3.10
CA GLU A 18 0.19 18.28 -4.40
C GLU A 18 -0.26 16.97 -5.05
N VAL A 19 -0.34 15.89 -4.27
CA VAL A 19 -0.87 14.60 -4.76
C VAL A 19 -2.30 14.77 -5.29
N PHE A 20 -3.15 15.45 -4.55
CA PHE A 20 -4.52 15.74 -4.98
C PHE A 20 -4.57 16.51 -6.31
N ARG A 21 -3.78 17.56 -6.45
CA ARG A 21 -3.72 18.34 -7.70
C ARG A 21 -3.27 17.50 -8.88
N LYS A 22 -2.30 16.61 -8.68
CA LYS A 22 -1.85 15.69 -9.74
C LYS A 22 -2.96 14.73 -10.15
N LEU A 23 -3.66 14.15 -9.18
CA LEU A 23 -4.71 13.15 -9.45
C LEU A 23 -5.91 13.73 -10.19
N ILE A 24 -6.30 14.98 -9.92
CA ILE A 24 -7.42 15.64 -10.62
C ILE A 24 -7.01 16.31 -11.92
N SER A 25 -5.72 16.37 -12.25
CA SER A 25 -5.23 16.93 -13.50
C SER A 25 -5.77 16.14 -14.69
N PRO A 26 -6.25 16.82 -15.75
CA PRO A 26 -6.72 16.15 -16.96
C PRO A 26 -5.65 15.30 -17.65
N ASP A 27 -4.36 15.62 -17.42
CA ASP A 27 -3.23 14.94 -18.03
C ASP A 27 -2.74 13.72 -17.22
N PHE A 28 -3.29 13.51 -16.01
CA PHE A 28 -2.90 12.38 -15.18
C PHE A 28 -3.23 11.05 -15.87
N GLY A 29 -2.22 10.22 -16.02
CA GLY A 29 -2.35 8.89 -16.62
C GLY A 29 -2.44 8.86 -18.15
N LYS A 30 -2.45 9.99 -18.85
CA LYS A 30 -2.66 10.03 -20.32
C LYS A 30 -1.44 9.68 -21.16
N ASN A 31 -0.23 9.81 -20.64
CA ASN A 31 1.01 9.65 -21.41
C ASN A 31 1.82 8.40 -21.02
N LEU A 32 1.14 7.32 -20.64
CA LEU A 32 1.79 6.12 -20.10
C LEU A 32 2.17 5.08 -21.15
N GLY A 33 1.92 5.36 -22.44
CA GLY A 33 2.38 4.51 -23.55
C GLY A 33 1.86 3.06 -23.50
N GLY A 34 0.75 2.80 -22.84
CA GLY A 34 0.21 1.45 -22.65
C GLY A 34 0.68 0.76 -21.37
N GLU A 35 1.51 1.42 -20.57
CA GLU A 35 1.87 0.94 -19.23
C GLU A 35 0.71 1.18 -18.25
N LEU A 36 0.62 0.31 -17.24
CA LEU A 36 -0.32 0.53 -16.13
C LEU A 36 0.00 1.83 -15.38
N PRO A 37 -1.03 2.61 -15.00
CA PRO A 37 -0.84 3.86 -14.30
C PRO A 37 -0.47 3.63 -12.82
N LEU A 38 0.71 3.08 -12.57
CA LEU A 38 1.27 2.87 -11.24
C LEU A 38 2.22 4.00 -10.88
N PHE A 39 1.98 4.62 -9.73
CA PHE A 39 2.76 5.74 -9.23
C PHE A 39 3.23 5.46 -7.81
N ILE A 40 4.46 5.87 -7.51
CA ILE A 40 5.00 5.81 -6.16
C ILE A 40 5.12 7.23 -5.63
N GLN A 41 4.55 7.47 -4.46
CA GLN A 41 4.75 8.70 -3.72
C GLN A 41 5.55 8.39 -2.46
N PRO A 42 6.82 8.82 -2.38
CA PRO A 42 7.59 8.70 -1.16
C PRO A 42 6.99 9.54 -0.04
N ILE A 43 6.91 8.97 1.16
CA ILE A 43 6.42 9.64 2.35
C ILE A 43 7.56 9.79 3.35
N PRO A 44 7.81 11.01 3.89
CA PRO A 44 8.83 11.21 4.91
C PRO A 44 8.55 10.36 6.15
N ASN A 45 9.62 9.91 6.83
CA ASN A 45 9.46 9.11 8.06
C ASN A 45 8.63 9.82 9.13
N GLN A 46 8.75 11.13 9.25
CA GLN A 46 7.96 11.92 10.19
C GLN A 46 6.44 11.91 9.88
N GLY A 47 6.08 11.65 8.63
CA GLY A 47 4.69 11.63 8.16
C GLY A 47 4.00 10.28 8.25
N GLN A 48 4.70 9.20 8.61
CA GLN A 48 4.12 7.85 8.59
C GLN A 48 2.95 7.69 9.57
N THR A 49 2.97 8.37 10.70
CA THR A 49 1.88 8.34 11.69
C THR A 49 0.60 9.03 11.20
N GLU A 50 0.73 10.00 10.30
CA GLU A 50 -0.39 10.75 9.73
C GLU A 50 -0.91 10.15 8.41
N LEU A 51 -0.21 9.17 7.87
CA LEU A 51 -0.46 8.67 6.51
C LEU A 51 -1.89 8.18 6.31
N ASN A 52 -2.42 7.39 7.22
CA ASN A 52 -3.77 6.84 7.09
C ASN A 52 -4.85 7.93 7.14
N SER A 53 -4.72 8.91 8.00
CA SER A 53 -5.67 10.03 8.09
C SER A 53 -5.57 10.92 6.84
N GLN A 54 -4.40 11.19 6.34
CA GLN A 54 -4.19 11.94 5.10
C GLN A 54 -4.74 11.21 3.88
N ALA A 55 -4.53 9.90 3.79
CA ALA A 55 -5.09 9.08 2.71
C ALA A 55 -6.63 9.10 2.74
N GLN A 56 -7.24 9.00 3.92
CA GLN A 56 -8.69 9.08 4.05
C GLN A 56 -9.24 10.45 3.65
N ARG A 57 -8.56 11.52 4.02
CA ARG A 57 -8.92 12.88 3.59
C ARG A 57 -8.82 13.04 2.07
N LEU A 58 -7.81 12.44 1.46
CA LEU A 58 -7.65 12.44 0.01
C LEU A 58 -8.80 11.71 -0.67
N VAL A 59 -9.19 10.54 -0.17
CA VAL A 59 -10.37 9.79 -0.65
C VAL A 59 -11.62 10.67 -0.60
N ASN A 60 -11.87 11.36 0.52
CA ASN A 60 -13.02 12.23 0.71
C ASN A 60 -13.01 13.43 -0.25
N ARG A 61 -11.85 14.03 -0.48
CA ARG A 61 -11.69 15.14 -1.41
C ARG A 61 -11.94 14.72 -2.87
N LEU A 62 -11.43 13.56 -3.25
CA LEU A 62 -11.66 12.99 -4.58
C LEU A 62 -13.15 12.67 -4.80
N ALA A 63 -13.84 12.16 -3.79
CA ALA A 63 -15.27 11.91 -3.85
C ALA A 63 -16.07 13.19 -4.14
N LYS A 64 -15.69 14.32 -3.55
CA LYS A 64 -16.30 15.63 -3.83
C LYS A 64 -16.09 16.10 -5.28
N LYS A 65 -15.07 15.57 -5.96
CA LYS A 65 -14.80 15.82 -7.39
C LYS A 65 -15.43 14.76 -8.31
N GLY A 66 -16.27 13.88 -7.77
CA GLY A 66 -16.88 12.80 -8.53
C GLY A 66 -15.96 11.64 -8.85
N LYS A 67 -14.84 11.51 -8.14
CA LYS A 67 -13.86 10.42 -8.29
C LYS A 67 -13.91 9.48 -7.11
N THR A 68 -14.01 8.18 -7.39
CA THR A 68 -13.98 7.15 -6.36
C THR A 68 -12.54 6.73 -6.07
N ALA A 69 -12.22 6.56 -4.81
CA ALA A 69 -10.91 6.07 -4.38
C ALA A 69 -11.06 5.12 -3.19
N MET A 70 -10.17 4.16 -3.12
CA MET A 70 -10.07 3.23 -2.00
C MET A 70 -8.65 3.19 -1.46
N THR A 71 -8.51 2.82 -0.21
CA THR A 71 -7.20 2.60 0.43
C THR A 71 -7.03 1.14 0.78
N ILE A 72 -5.83 0.61 0.56
CA ILE A 72 -5.42 -0.72 0.99
C ILE A 72 -4.18 -0.54 1.85
N ASP A 73 -4.31 -0.76 3.14
CA ASP A 73 -3.18 -0.78 4.06
C ASP A 73 -2.58 -2.19 4.04
N LEU A 74 -1.38 -2.33 3.50
CA LEU A 74 -0.71 -3.63 3.39
C LEU A 74 -0.45 -4.29 4.74
N TYR A 75 -0.18 -3.51 5.78
CA TYR A 75 0.00 -4.06 7.10
C TYR A 75 -1.27 -4.72 7.62
N GLU A 76 -2.39 -4.03 7.53
CA GLU A 76 -3.70 -4.57 7.92
C GLU A 76 -4.09 -5.78 7.05
N LEU A 77 -3.81 -5.72 5.76
CA LEU A 77 -4.05 -6.84 4.85
C LEU A 77 -3.23 -8.08 5.27
N CYS A 78 -1.95 -7.91 5.57
CA CYS A 78 -1.10 -9.00 6.03
C CYS A 78 -1.60 -9.62 7.34
N ILE A 79 -2.01 -8.79 8.30
CA ILE A 79 -2.60 -9.27 9.56
C ILE A 79 -3.88 -10.07 9.28
N THR A 80 -4.73 -9.60 8.40
CA THR A 80 -5.96 -10.29 8.00
C THR A 80 -5.65 -11.66 7.37
N LEU A 81 -4.71 -11.72 6.45
CA LEU A 81 -4.30 -12.96 5.78
C LEU A 81 -3.71 -13.97 6.77
N LEU A 82 -2.88 -13.52 7.70
CA LEU A 82 -2.32 -14.38 8.74
C LEU A 82 -3.40 -14.90 9.71
N ASN A 83 -4.40 -14.08 10.04
CA ASN A 83 -5.55 -14.48 10.84
C ASN A 83 -6.42 -15.52 10.14
N GLU A 84 -6.69 -15.35 8.85
CA GLU A 84 -7.47 -16.30 8.05
C GLU A 84 -6.84 -17.69 8.03
N GLU A 85 -5.51 -17.76 8.03
CA GLU A 85 -4.77 -19.03 8.12
C GLU A 85 -4.64 -19.59 9.56
N GLY A 86 -5.12 -18.87 10.56
CA GLY A 86 -5.05 -19.28 11.95
C GLY A 86 -3.64 -19.23 12.56
N VAL A 87 -2.69 -18.68 11.87
CA VAL A 87 -1.26 -18.69 12.23
C VAL A 87 -0.93 -17.71 13.33
N LEU A 88 -1.57 -16.54 13.36
CA LEU A 88 -1.30 -15.53 14.37
C LEU A 88 -1.57 -16.03 15.78
N GLU A 89 -2.71 -16.69 15.98
CA GLU A 89 -3.07 -17.26 17.27
C GLU A 89 -2.07 -18.34 17.71
N THR A 90 -1.73 -19.25 16.80
CA THR A 90 -0.72 -20.28 17.05
C THR A 90 0.65 -19.71 17.37
N MET A 91 1.08 -18.66 16.65
CA MET A 91 2.35 -17.99 16.90
C MET A 91 2.40 -17.32 18.29
N LEU A 92 1.30 -16.67 18.68
CA LEU A 92 1.21 -16.04 20.00
C LEU A 92 1.23 -17.07 21.14
N GLU A 93 0.59 -18.22 20.93
CA GLU A 93 0.59 -19.31 21.92
C GLU A 93 1.93 -20.03 22.02
N GLU A 94 2.66 -20.17 20.92
CA GLU A 94 3.90 -20.93 20.83
C GLU A 94 5.16 -20.05 20.76
N GLU A 95 5.05 -18.74 20.93
CA GLU A 95 6.14 -17.75 20.79
C GLU A 95 7.42 -18.15 21.56
N GLN A 96 7.27 -18.79 22.73
CA GLN A 96 8.40 -19.22 23.55
C GLN A 96 9.08 -20.51 23.05
N ASN A 97 8.41 -21.27 22.17
CA ASN A 97 8.86 -22.58 21.70
C ASN A 97 9.32 -22.58 20.24
N LEU A 98 9.02 -21.52 19.48
CA LEU A 98 9.40 -21.39 18.07
C LEU A 98 10.71 -20.61 17.93
N GLU A 99 11.60 -21.10 17.09
CA GLU A 99 12.77 -20.33 16.68
C GLU A 99 12.36 -19.20 15.74
N GLN A 100 13.05 -18.07 15.82
CA GLN A 100 12.76 -16.89 15.03
C GLN A 100 12.77 -17.18 13.52
N GLU A 101 13.67 -18.05 13.07
CA GLU A 101 13.77 -18.44 11.66
C GLU A 101 12.52 -19.20 11.19
N ASP A 102 11.94 -20.05 12.03
CA ASP A 102 10.72 -20.79 11.72
C ASP A 102 9.52 -19.86 11.60
N ILE A 103 9.43 -18.84 12.46
CA ILE A 103 8.39 -17.82 12.40
C ILE A 103 8.47 -17.04 11.10
N VAL A 104 9.66 -16.55 10.76
CA VAL A 104 9.90 -15.78 9.51
C VAL A 104 9.56 -16.63 8.28
N SER A 105 10.01 -17.88 8.24
CA SER A 105 9.74 -18.80 7.14
C SER A 105 8.25 -19.08 6.96
N THR A 106 7.51 -19.23 8.04
CA THR A 106 6.06 -19.44 8.01
C THR A 106 5.33 -18.22 7.49
N ILE A 107 5.69 -17.02 7.96
CA ILE A 107 5.10 -15.77 7.49
C ILE A 107 5.38 -15.57 6.00
N ASP A 108 6.61 -15.79 5.56
CA ASP A 108 6.97 -15.67 4.13
C ASP A 108 6.15 -16.63 3.24
N SER A 109 5.90 -17.84 3.69
CA SER A 109 5.10 -18.82 2.95
C SER A 109 3.64 -18.38 2.80
N ILE A 110 3.07 -17.82 3.86
CA ILE A 110 1.65 -17.37 3.87
C ILE A 110 1.47 -16.08 3.09
N LEU A 111 2.44 -15.16 3.20
CA LEU A 111 2.40 -13.87 2.52
C LEU A 111 3.08 -13.91 1.14
N ASP A 112 2.94 -15.00 0.41
CA ASP A 112 3.45 -15.07 -0.95
C ASP A 112 2.81 -13.99 -1.83
N ILE A 113 3.66 -13.15 -2.43
CA ILE A 113 3.23 -11.99 -3.21
C ILE A 113 2.37 -12.42 -4.39
N LYS A 114 2.82 -13.40 -5.16
CA LYS A 114 2.18 -13.79 -6.42
C LYS A 114 0.88 -14.55 -6.22
N THR A 115 0.85 -15.44 -5.24
CA THR A 115 -0.26 -16.39 -5.07
C THR A 115 -1.26 -15.97 -4.01
N VAL A 116 -0.92 -15.05 -3.12
CA VAL A 116 -1.76 -14.66 -1.98
C VAL A 116 -2.03 -13.15 -1.95
N VAL A 117 -0.99 -12.34 -1.88
CA VAL A 117 -1.13 -10.89 -1.64
C VAL A 117 -1.71 -10.17 -2.87
N ILE A 118 -1.11 -10.33 -4.03
CA ILE A 118 -1.57 -9.66 -5.26
C ILE A 118 -2.97 -10.13 -5.68
N PRO A 119 -3.32 -11.43 -5.66
CA PRO A 119 -4.68 -11.84 -5.94
C PRO A 119 -5.72 -11.20 -5.00
N ARG A 120 -5.41 -11.07 -3.71
CA ARG A 120 -6.32 -10.43 -2.75
C ARG A 120 -6.47 -8.93 -3.04
N ILE A 121 -5.38 -8.23 -3.35
CA ILE A 121 -5.43 -6.82 -3.75
C ILE A 121 -6.28 -6.65 -5.01
N SER A 122 -6.07 -7.49 -6.01
CA SER A 122 -6.82 -7.47 -7.27
C SER A 122 -8.31 -7.73 -7.05
N GLU A 123 -8.66 -8.66 -6.20
CA GLU A 123 -10.04 -8.94 -5.80
C GLU A 123 -10.70 -7.71 -5.15
N MET A 124 -10.04 -7.11 -4.16
CA MET A 124 -10.53 -5.91 -3.46
C MET A 124 -10.76 -4.74 -4.43
N ILE A 125 -9.84 -4.51 -5.35
CA ILE A 125 -9.96 -3.47 -6.37
C ILE A 125 -11.11 -3.78 -7.33
N SER A 126 -11.24 -5.02 -7.78
CA SER A 126 -12.30 -5.44 -8.69
C SER A 126 -13.68 -5.31 -8.08
N GLU A 127 -13.84 -5.62 -6.80
CA GLU A 127 -15.11 -5.52 -6.08
C GLU A 127 -15.61 -4.07 -5.96
N GLN A 128 -14.71 -3.13 -5.69
CA GLN A 128 -15.06 -1.73 -5.52
C GLN A 128 -15.00 -0.93 -6.81
N ASN A 129 -14.20 -1.39 -7.78
CA ASN A 129 -13.97 -0.73 -9.07
C ASN A 129 -13.73 0.80 -8.94
N PRO A 130 -12.74 1.23 -8.15
CA PRO A 130 -12.48 2.65 -7.92
C PRO A 130 -11.76 3.29 -9.10
N ASP A 131 -11.82 4.62 -9.17
CA ASP A 131 -10.96 5.39 -10.09
C ASP A 131 -9.49 5.36 -9.64
N TYR A 132 -9.26 5.32 -8.33
CA TYR A 132 -7.92 5.25 -7.74
C TYR A 132 -7.88 4.25 -6.58
N ALA A 133 -6.79 3.49 -6.49
CA ALA A 133 -6.48 2.65 -5.33
C ALA A 133 -5.16 3.10 -4.72
N PHE A 134 -5.17 3.43 -3.43
CA PHE A 134 -3.99 3.83 -2.67
C PHE A 134 -3.50 2.66 -1.83
N ILE A 135 -2.31 2.17 -2.13
CA ILE A 135 -1.67 1.11 -1.35
C ILE A 135 -0.70 1.76 -0.38
N THR A 136 -0.95 1.62 0.90
CA THR A 136 -0.17 2.19 2.00
C THR A 136 0.45 1.11 2.87
N GLY A 137 1.28 1.49 3.82
CA GLY A 137 1.86 0.56 4.78
C GLY A 137 2.99 -0.32 4.25
N VAL A 138 3.52 -0.03 3.08
CA VAL A 138 4.59 -0.83 2.45
C VAL A 138 5.82 -0.93 3.36
N GLY A 139 6.22 0.17 4.00
CA GLY A 139 7.36 0.19 4.91
C GLY A 139 7.14 -0.61 6.20
N ARG A 140 5.90 -0.80 6.62
CA ARG A 140 5.54 -1.55 7.83
C ARG A 140 5.59 -3.06 7.64
N VAL A 141 5.52 -3.54 6.41
CA VAL A 141 5.55 -4.97 6.08
C VAL A 141 6.92 -5.46 5.60
N TYR A 142 7.88 -4.54 5.46
CA TYR A 142 9.25 -4.90 5.15
C TYR A 142 9.85 -5.74 6.30
N PRO A 143 10.63 -6.78 6.05
CA PRO A 143 11.13 -7.25 4.76
C PRO A 143 10.24 -8.30 4.04
N PHE A 144 9.10 -8.66 4.57
CA PHE A 144 8.22 -9.71 4.02
C PHE A 144 7.68 -9.33 2.63
N ILE A 145 7.25 -8.06 2.48
CA ILE A 145 6.78 -7.50 1.22
C ILE A 145 7.62 -6.27 0.89
N ARG A 146 8.11 -6.19 -0.34
CA ARG A 146 8.89 -5.08 -0.85
C ARG A 146 8.11 -4.36 -1.94
N SER A 147 8.30 -3.03 -2.05
CA SER A 147 7.59 -2.20 -3.03
C SER A 147 7.74 -2.70 -4.46
N HIS A 148 8.95 -3.11 -4.87
CA HIS A 148 9.17 -3.65 -6.22
C HIS A 148 8.42 -4.95 -6.48
N GLY A 149 8.22 -5.78 -5.46
CA GLY A 149 7.42 -6.99 -5.58
C GLY A 149 5.95 -6.69 -5.86
N ILE A 150 5.38 -5.68 -5.21
CA ILE A 150 4.03 -5.21 -5.49
C ILE A 150 3.95 -4.66 -6.92
N LEU A 151 4.83 -3.74 -7.29
CA LEU A 151 4.81 -3.10 -8.60
C LEU A 151 4.97 -4.10 -9.75
N ASN A 152 5.91 -5.04 -9.62
CA ASN A 152 6.20 -6.00 -10.67
C ASN A 152 5.08 -7.04 -10.88
N ASN A 153 4.23 -7.26 -9.90
CA ASN A 153 3.19 -8.28 -9.97
C ASN A 153 1.77 -7.72 -10.13
N LEU A 154 1.57 -6.41 -10.02
CA LEU A 154 0.29 -5.78 -10.34
C LEU A 154 0.04 -5.62 -11.84
N ASP A 155 1.09 -5.74 -12.65
CA ASP A 155 1.03 -5.65 -14.10
C ASP A 155 0.52 -6.93 -14.81
N GLU A 156 0.44 -8.03 -14.10
CA GLU A 156 -0.03 -9.32 -14.62
C GLU A 156 -1.51 -9.54 -14.29
#